data_a65f3bf843cbe3cce349caa1b297ad2c
#
_entry.id   a65f3bf843cbe3cce349caa1b297ad2c
#
_cell.length_a   1.000
_cell.length_b   1.000
_cell.length_c   1.000
_cell.angle_alpha   90.00
_cell.angle_beta   90.00
_cell.angle_gamma   90.00
#
_symmetry.space_group_name_H-M   'P 1'
#
loop_
_entity.id
_entity.type
_entity.pdbx_description
1 polymer ?
#
loop_
_entity_poly.entity_id
_entity_poly.type
_entity_poly.pdbx_seq_one_letter_code
_entity_poly.pdbx_strand_id
1 'polypeptide(L)'
;MKLSRAAASVCGFLIWALTPSVQAGESKSAWQAEWDGAVEAAKNDARITIYHTRGPFENVFGEFSKRYPAIKVVSVSGRGGELISRIMAERRAGKQGADVYLGATGTPMDVLYPAKVLEPIQSMMILPEVKEPSNWFRKQHHYADPENKYIFVFEGVVRSDMAYNTKLVDSKEVGSYWDLVKPKWKGKIAAMDPKLSGFPSGLLQFAYYSPELGVKFLRQLFGEMDITLSRDGRQLVDWLAVGKFAIALAPSASDVQAAMKQGLPLARFEPRAFKEGLYMRATQGSLSVLSQPPHPSATKVFVNWLLSKDGQTHYQKEFLRIDPIFTLREDVPTDPVFESYRPKPGDKFMPVYRPEFRDLEAAFKVIEEAVKR
;
A
#
# COMPACT_ATOMS: atom_id res chain seq x y z
N MET A 1 -5.33 24.93 -101.77
CA MET A 1 -4.52 25.27 -100.61
C MET A 1 -5.06 24.51 -99.42
N LYS A 2 -4.50 23.35 -99.11
CA LYS A 2 -4.78 22.60 -97.87
C LYS A 2 -3.53 21.85 -97.58
N LEU A 3 -2.88 22.20 -96.46
CA LEU A 3 -1.74 21.53 -95.90
C LEU A 3 -2.22 20.45 -95.01
N SER A 4 -1.80 19.24 -95.22
CA SER A 4 -1.97 18.06 -94.29
C SER A 4 -0.79 18.01 -93.37
N ARG A 5 -1.03 17.81 -92.07
CA ARG A 5 -0.03 17.50 -91.09
C ARG A 5 -0.18 16.03 -90.68
N ALA A 6 0.91 15.31 -90.83
CA ALA A 6 1.04 13.94 -90.37
C ALA A 6 1.31 13.90 -88.87
N ALA A 7 0.62 13.05 -88.16
CA ALA A 7 0.88 12.77 -86.76
C ALA A 7 1.78 11.55 -86.64
N ALA A 8 2.92 11.70 -85.95
CA ALA A 8 3.82 10.61 -85.56
C ALA A 8 3.43 10.09 -84.18
N SER A 9 3.11 8.82 -84.15
CA SER A 9 2.76 8.09 -82.89
C SER A 9 4.07 7.57 -82.23
N VAL A 10 4.39 8.03 -81.04
CA VAL A 10 5.49 7.55 -80.23
C VAL A 10 4.92 6.61 -79.16
N CYS A 11 5.20 5.27 -79.32
CA CYS A 11 4.93 4.29 -78.29
C CYS A 11 5.97 4.40 -77.16
N GLY A 12 5.57 4.96 -76.03
CA GLY A 12 6.38 4.95 -74.80
C GLY A 12 6.16 3.64 -74.02
N PHE A 13 7.18 2.80 -73.92
CA PHE A 13 7.20 1.68 -73.01
C PHE A 13 7.40 2.17 -71.58
N LEU A 14 6.35 2.07 -70.74
CA LEU A 14 6.47 2.24 -69.31
C LEU A 14 7.04 0.97 -68.67
N ILE A 15 8.31 1.01 -68.27
CA ILE A 15 8.95 0.01 -67.41
C ILE A 15 8.49 0.30 -65.99
N TRP A 16 7.60 -0.55 -65.46
CA TRP A 16 7.27 -0.58 -64.04
C TRP A 16 8.46 -1.18 -63.27
N ALA A 17 9.25 -0.36 -62.61
CA ALA A 17 10.25 -0.82 -61.67
C ALA A 17 9.51 -1.28 -60.40
N LEU A 18 9.42 -2.59 -60.19
CA LEU A 18 9.06 -3.19 -58.89
C LEU A 18 10.19 -2.92 -57.89
N THR A 19 10.04 -1.86 -57.11
CA THR A 19 10.88 -1.70 -55.89
C THR A 19 10.39 -2.70 -54.85
N PRO A 20 11.23 -3.61 -54.37
CA PRO A 20 10.87 -4.40 -53.19
C PRO A 20 10.73 -3.48 -51.99
N SER A 21 9.51 -3.31 -51.47
CA SER A 21 9.28 -2.72 -50.16
C SER A 21 9.92 -3.62 -49.11
N VAL A 22 11.13 -3.30 -48.71
CA VAL A 22 11.74 -3.85 -47.51
C VAL A 22 10.89 -3.31 -46.34
N GLN A 23 10.02 -4.17 -45.85
CA GLN A 23 9.31 -3.94 -44.61
C GLN A 23 10.39 -4.01 -43.51
N ALA A 24 10.91 -2.84 -43.15
CA ALA A 24 11.77 -2.71 -41.99
C ALA A 24 10.92 -3.15 -40.78
N GLY A 25 11.13 -4.36 -40.31
CA GLY A 25 10.58 -4.82 -39.04
C GLY A 25 11.07 -3.82 -37.99
N GLU A 26 10.14 -3.14 -37.30
CA GLU A 26 10.48 -2.28 -36.18
C GLU A 26 11.34 -3.10 -35.22
N SER A 27 12.58 -2.70 -35.01
CA SER A 27 13.45 -3.34 -34.02
C SER A 27 12.83 -3.15 -32.65
N LYS A 28 12.50 -4.25 -31.96
CA LYS A 28 11.98 -4.19 -30.59
C LYS A 28 12.91 -3.33 -29.75
N SER A 29 12.34 -2.47 -28.91
CA SER A 29 13.13 -1.72 -27.93
C SER A 29 13.83 -2.66 -26.95
N ALA A 30 14.95 -2.21 -26.36
CA ALA A 30 15.73 -3.05 -25.46
C ALA A 30 14.90 -3.65 -24.30
N TRP A 31 13.99 -2.86 -23.73
CA TRP A 31 13.11 -3.35 -22.65
C TRP A 31 12.11 -4.38 -23.14
N GLN A 32 11.60 -4.29 -24.39
CA GLN A 32 10.70 -5.27 -24.96
C GLN A 32 11.39 -6.63 -25.16
N ALA A 33 12.63 -6.62 -25.65
CA ALA A 33 13.43 -7.82 -25.77
C ALA A 33 13.72 -8.47 -24.40
N GLU A 34 14.07 -7.65 -23.39
CA GLU A 34 14.28 -8.11 -22.01
C GLU A 34 12.99 -8.70 -21.41
N TRP A 35 11.84 -8.04 -21.62
CA TRP A 35 10.55 -8.49 -21.13
C TRP A 35 10.12 -9.83 -21.76
N ASP A 36 10.18 -9.92 -23.09
CA ASP A 36 9.84 -11.15 -23.81
C ASP A 36 10.74 -12.30 -23.37
N GLY A 37 12.04 -12.03 -23.19
CA GLY A 37 12.99 -13.00 -22.66
C GLY A 37 12.66 -13.45 -21.23
N ALA A 38 12.25 -12.53 -20.36
CA ALA A 38 11.84 -12.84 -18.99
C ALA A 38 10.57 -13.69 -18.96
N VAL A 39 9.56 -13.35 -19.80
CA VAL A 39 8.31 -14.12 -19.91
C VAL A 39 8.57 -15.52 -20.46
N GLU A 40 9.43 -15.67 -21.44
CA GLU A 40 9.79 -16.98 -21.98
C GLU A 40 10.56 -17.83 -20.96
N ALA A 41 11.55 -17.25 -20.29
CA ALA A 41 12.30 -17.94 -19.23
C ALA A 41 11.41 -18.34 -18.05
N ALA A 42 10.41 -17.54 -17.71
CA ALA A 42 9.45 -17.84 -16.64
C ALA A 42 8.60 -19.11 -16.91
N LYS A 43 8.44 -19.51 -18.16
CA LYS A 43 7.80 -20.80 -18.50
C LYS A 43 8.64 -21.98 -18.01
N ASN A 44 9.97 -21.86 -17.99
CA ASN A 44 10.87 -22.89 -17.46
C ASN A 44 10.82 -22.93 -15.92
N ASP A 45 10.65 -21.78 -15.26
CA ASP A 45 10.39 -21.71 -13.81
C ASP A 45 9.06 -22.39 -13.46
N ALA A 46 8.08 -22.32 -14.36
CA ALA A 46 6.75 -22.95 -14.33
C ALA A 46 5.89 -22.58 -13.09
N ARG A 47 6.45 -21.89 -12.12
CA ARG A 47 5.74 -21.46 -10.90
C ARG A 47 6.41 -20.25 -10.23
N ILE A 48 5.67 -19.62 -9.32
CA ILE A 48 6.16 -18.66 -8.34
C ILE A 48 5.57 -19.00 -6.97
N THR A 49 6.35 -18.88 -5.89
CA THR A 49 5.89 -19.08 -4.51
C THR A 49 5.82 -17.75 -3.77
N ILE A 50 4.61 -17.39 -3.32
CA ILE A 50 4.32 -16.11 -2.69
C ILE A 50 3.84 -16.35 -1.25
N TYR A 51 4.55 -15.78 -0.28
CA TYR A 51 4.08 -15.71 1.10
C TYR A 51 3.39 -14.38 1.30
N HIS A 52 2.14 -14.40 1.78
CA HIS A 52 1.38 -13.16 1.92
C HIS A 52 0.54 -13.13 3.20
N THR A 53 0.35 -11.94 3.75
CA THR A 53 -0.57 -11.72 4.87
C THR A 53 -2.01 -11.97 4.44
N ARG A 54 -2.89 -12.23 5.42
CA ARG A 54 -4.31 -12.49 5.13
C ARG A 54 -4.95 -11.30 4.42
N GLY A 55 -5.67 -11.60 3.35
CA GLY A 55 -6.33 -10.60 2.50
C GLY A 55 -6.81 -11.23 1.20
N PRO A 56 -7.44 -10.49 0.29
CA PRO A 56 -7.99 -10.99 -0.96
C PRO A 56 -6.93 -11.19 -2.06
N PHE A 57 -5.70 -11.50 -1.68
CA PHE A 57 -4.60 -11.72 -2.63
C PHE A 57 -4.88 -12.85 -3.62
N GLU A 58 -5.62 -13.88 -3.20
CA GLU A 58 -5.96 -15.01 -4.09
C GLU A 58 -6.72 -14.55 -5.34
N ASN A 59 -7.62 -13.55 -5.19
CA ASN A 59 -8.31 -12.98 -6.34
C ASN A 59 -7.36 -12.22 -7.27
N VAL A 60 -6.40 -11.49 -6.68
CA VAL A 60 -5.36 -10.78 -7.44
C VAL A 60 -4.48 -11.78 -8.18
N PHE A 61 -4.06 -12.87 -7.52
CA PHE A 61 -3.25 -13.93 -8.16
C PHE A 61 -4.02 -14.66 -9.25
N GLY A 62 -5.34 -14.76 -9.13
CA GLY A 62 -6.20 -15.31 -10.18
C GLY A 62 -6.10 -14.52 -11.48
N GLU A 63 -6.00 -13.19 -11.43
CA GLU A 63 -5.82 -12.35 -12.61
C GLU A 63 -4.41 -12.52 -13.21
N PHE A 64 -3.37 -12.59 -12.37
CA PHE A 64 -2.02 -12.94 -12.84
C PHE A 64 -1.99 -14.29 -13.57
N SER A 65 -2.62 -15.31 -12.99
CA SER A 65 -2.65 -16.67 -13.57
C SER A 65 -3.41 -16.73 -14.91
N LYS A 66 -4.46 -15.90 -15.08
CA LYS A 66 -5.14 -15.75 -16.39
C LYS A 66 -4.22 -15.14 -17.44
N ARG A 67 -3.42 -14.16 -17.05
CA ARG A 67 -2.49 -13.44 -17.94
C ARG A 67 -1.26 -14.26 -18.30
N TYR A 68 -0.77 -15.07 -17.34
CA TYR A 68 0.45 -15.89 -17.47
C TYR A 68 0.16 -17.34 -17.07
N PRO A 69 -0.63 -18.09 -17.87
CA PRO A 69 -1.11 -19.44 -17.51
C PRO A 69 0.00 -20.47 -17.38
N ALA A 70 1.18 -20.22 -17.96
CA ALA A 70 2.35 -21.08 -17.82
C ALA A 70 3.05 -20.95 -16.46
N ILE A 71 2.69 -19.94 -15.63
CA ILE A 71 3.31 -19.69 -14.32
C ILE A 71 2.28 -20.02 -13.24
N LYS A 72 2.44 -21.16 -12.57
CA LYS A 72 1.57 -21.54 -11.45
C LYS A 72 1.88 -20.69 -10.21
N VAL A 73 0.90 -20.00 -9.66
CA VAL A 73 1.05 -19.35 -8.35
C VAL A 73 0.86 -20.37 -7.25
N VAL A 74 1.85 -20.47 -6.36
CA VAL A 74 1.79 -21.20 -5.10
C VAL A 74 1.79 -20.17 -3.98
N SER A 75 0.65 -20.02 -3.30
CA SER A 75 0.49 -19.04 -2.25
C SER A 75 0.48 -19.68 -0.85
N VAL A 76 1.03 -18.97 0.12
CA VAL A 76 0.98 -19.32 1.53
C VAL A 76 0.50 -18.11 2.31
N SER A 77 -0.73 -18.20 2.81
CA SER A 77 -1.37 -17.14 3.60
C SER A 77 -1.16 -17.34 5.10
N GLY A 78 -0.87 -16.27 5.84
CA GLY A 78 -0.67 -16.36 7.29
C GLY A 78 -0.61 -15.00 7.97
N ARG A 79 -0.28 -15.00 9.27
CA ARG A 79 0.09 -13.77 9.97
C ARG A 79 1.52 -13.37 9.59
N GLY A 80 1.79 -12.07 9.49
CA GLY A 80 3.11 -11.59 9.08
C GLY A 80 4.27 -12.18 9.89
N GLY A 81 4.16 -12.22 11.22
CA GLY A 81 5.19 -12.81 12.09
C GLY A 81 5.39 -14.31 11.87
N GLU A 82 4.32 -15.08 11.64
CA GLU A 82 4.39 -16.53 11.35
C GLU A 82 5.13 -16.78 10.02
N LEU A 83 4.76 -16.04 8.98
CA LEU A 83 5.38 -16.16 7.66
C LEU A 83 6.86 -15.79 7.68
N ILE A 84 7.21 -14.71 8.35
CA ILE A 84 8.62 -14.27 8.48
C ILE A 84 9.44 -15.26 9.31
N SER A 85 8.87 -15.78 10.40
CA SER A 85 9.54 -16.85 11.20
C SER A 85 9.79 -18.09 10.34
N ARG A 86 8.84 -18.46 9.47
CA ARG A 86 8.99 -19.55 8.51
C ARG A 86 10.10 -19.26 7.49
N ILE A 87 10.11 -18.08 6.87
CA ILE A 87 11.17 -17.67 5.93
C ILE A 87 12.54 -17.80 6.61
N MET A 88 12.68 -17.28 7.84
CA MET A 88 13.95 -17.31 8.56
C MET A 88 14.36 -18.73 8.96
N ALA A 89 13.41 -19.61 9.28
CA ALA A 89 13.69 -21.02 9.54
C ALA A 89 14.14 -21.76 8.27
N GLU A 90 13.46 -21.54 7.16
CA GLU A 90 13.82 -22.09 5.84
C GLU A 90 15.24 -21.66 5.44
N ARG A 91 15.57 -20.38 5.61
CA ARG A 91 16.91 -19.83 5.33
C ARG A 91 18.00 -20.47 6.21
N ARG A 92 17.75 -20.63 7.51
CA ARG A 92 18.70 -21.33 8.42
C ARG A 92 18.91 -22.78 8.01
N ALA A 93 17.91 -23.43 7.42
CA ALA A 93 18.00 -24.79 6.90
C ALA A 93 18.59 -24.87 5.47
N GLY A 94 19.11 -23.76 4.92
CA GLY A 94 19.65 -23.71 3.55
C GLY A 94 18.57 -23.81 2.45
N LYS A 95 17.30 -23.59 2.79
CA LYS A 95 16.17 -23.68 1.86
C LYS A 95 15.66 -22.30 1.48
N GLN A 96 15.25 -22.17 0.24
CA GLN A 96 14.53 -21.00 -0.28
C GLN A 96 13.10 -21.43 -0.60
N GLY A 97 12.17 -21.22 0.35
CA GLY A 97 10.80 -21.69 0.23
C GLY A 97 9.87 -20.72 -0.51
N ALA A 98 10.24 -19.45 -0.61
CA ALA A 98 9.43 -18.42 -1.25
C ALA A 98 10.28 -17.50 -2.12
N ASP A 99 9.65 -16.94 -3.16
CA ASP A 99 10.21 -15.93 -4.04
C ASP A 99 9.91 -14.52 -3.54
N VAL A 100 8.68 -14.31 -3.07
CA VAL A 100 8.12 -13.00 -2.74
C VAL A 100 7.39 -13.05 -1.41
N TYR A 101 7.51 -11.97 -0.64
CA TYR A 101 6.65 -11.66 0.50
C TYR A 101 5.78 -10.44 0.17
N LEU A 102 4.46 -10.56 0.44
CA LEU A 102 3.49 -9.46 0.36
C LEU A 102 2.80 -9.25 1.71
N GLY A 103 2.71 -8.00 2.16
CA GLY A 103 2.04 -7.70 3.42
C GLY A 103 2.37 -6.33 3.98
N ALA A 104 2.18 -6.16 5.29
CA ALA A 104 2.55 -4.94 6.00
C ALA A 104 4.07 -4.76 6.05
N THR A 105 4.51 -3.51 6.12
CA THR A 105 5.93 -3.13 6.10
C THR A 105 6.69 -3.48 7.38
N GLY A 106 5.99 -3.61 8.52
CA GLY A 106 6.60 -3.74 9.84
C GLY A 106 7.54 -4.93 9.96
N THR A 107 7.01 -6.13 9.84
CA THR A 107 7.78 -7.35 10.08
C THR A 107 8.92 -7.57 9.09
N PRO A 108 8.77 -7.34 7.77
CA PRO A 108 9.92 -7.42 6.86
C PRO A 108 11.00 -6.38 7.20
N MET A 109 10.61 -5.19 7.66
CA MET A 109 11.56 -4.14 8.06
C MET A 109 12.34 -4.52 9.32
N ASP A 110 11.68 -5.17 10.29
CA ASP A 110 12.30 -5.52 11.58
C ASP A 110 13.14 -6.80 11.51
N VAL A 111 12.86 -7.69 10.55
CA VAL A 111 13.47 -9.02 10.52
C VAL A 111 14.20 -9.32 9.21
N LEU A 112 13.52 -9.20 8.05
CA LEU A 112 14.12 -9.61 6.76
C LEU A 112 15.21 -8.64 6.30
N TYR A 113 14.95 -7.33 6.46
CA TYR A 113 15.91 -6.30 6.06
C TYR A 113 17.23 -6.37 6.86
N PRO A 114 17.23 -6.42 8.21
CA PRO A 114 18.45 -6.57 8.98
C PRO A 114 19.18 -7.91 8.74
N ALA A 115 18.43 -8.97 8.43
CA ALA A 115 18.99 -10.28 8.08
C ALA A 115 19.60 -10.33 6.68
N LYS A 116 19.46 -9.27 5.87
CA LYS A 116 19.99 -9.17 4.50
C LYS A 116 19.54 -10.30 3.57
N VAL A 117 18.27 -10.70 3.72
CA VAL A 117 17.65 -11.78 2.92
C VAL A 117 16.70 -11.26 1.83
N LEU A 118 16.89 -10.01 1.41
CA LEU A 118 16.07 -9.35 0.39
C LEU A 118 16.91 -8.95 -0.83
N GLU A 119 16.28 -8.99 -2.01
CA GLU A 119 16.84 -8.45 -3.27
C GLU A 119 16.35 -7.01 -3.50
N PRO A 120 17.16 -6.15 -4.12
CA PRO A 120 16.71 -4.82 -4.55
C PRO A 120 15.58 -4.93 -5.57
N ILE A 121 14.46 -4.25 -5.32
CA ILE A 121 13.28 -4.30 -6.21
C ILE A 121 13.57 -3.73 -7.60
N GLN A 122 14.41 -2.69 -7.70
CA GLN A 122 14.74 -2.06 -8.98
C GLN A 122 15.37 -3.06 -9.96
N SER A 123 16.14 -4.06 -9.46
CA SER A 123 16.76 -5.09 -10.31
C SER A 123 15.74 -6.03 -10.95
N MET A 124 14.51 -6.05 -10.42
CA MET A 124 13.40 -6.84 -10.94
C MET A 124 12.55 -6.09 -11.96
N MET A 125 12.61 -4.74 -11.98
CA MET A 125 11.77 -3.91 -12.84
C MET A 125 12.28 -3.91 -14.28
N ILE A 126 11.40 -4.20 -15.23
CA ILE A 126 11.68 -4.22 -16.69
C ILE A 126 10.78 -3.20 -17.39
N LEU A 127 9.47 -3.23 -17.14
CA LEU A 127 8.49 -2.41 -17.84
C LEU A 127 8.73 -0.92 -17.59
N PRO A 128 8.76 -0.06 -18.65
CA PRO A 128 8.96 1.38 -18.49
C PRO A 128 7.94 2.01 -17.55
N GLU A 129 6.67 1.62 -17.65
CA GLU A 129 5.61 2.13 -16.78
C GLU A 129 5.80 1.80 -15.29
N VAL A 130 6.51 0.70 -14.99
CA VAL A 130 6.85 0.31 -13.61
C VAL A 130 8.07 1.05 -13.10
N LYS A 131 9.06 1.26 -13.98
CA LYS A 131 10.27 2.04 -13.69
C LYS A 131 10.01 3.53 -13.53
N GLU A 132 8.94 4.05 -14.14
CA GLU A 132 8.66 5.48 -14.21
C GLU A 132 8.07 6.01 -12.88
N PRO A 133 8.83 6.81 -12.10
CA PRO A 133 8.35 7.31 -10.81
C PRO A 133 7.16 8.27 -10.93
N SER A 134 6.98 8.95 -12.08
CA SER A 134 5.89 9.90 -12.28
C SER A 134 4.50 9.26 -12.29
N ASN A 135 4.42 7.93 -12.45
CA ASN A 135 3.18 7.18 -12.33
C ASN A 135 2.76 6.93 -10.87
N TRP A 136 3.62 7.27 -9.90
CA TRP A 136 3.42 6.99 -8.50
C TRP A 136 3.19 8.26 -7.68
N PHE A 137 2.53 8.12 -6.54
CA PHE A 137 2.20 9.21 -5.64
C PHE A 137 3.43 10.11 -5.36
N ARG A 138 3.23 11.43 -5.49
CA ARG A 138 4.30 12.44 -5.39
C ARG A 138 5.46 12.22 -6.37
N LYS A 139 5.20 11.56 -7.49
CA LYS A 139 6.18 11.29 -8.56
C LYS A 139 7.45 10.58 -8.07
N GLN A 140 7.27 9.63 -7.16
CA GLN A 140 8.37 8.85 -6.61
C GLN A 140 7.94 7.42 -6.26
N HIS A 141 8.88 6.49 -6.33
CA HIS A 141 8.72 5.17 -5.76
C HIS A 141 8.79 5.24 -4.23
N HIS A 142 7.96 4.46 -3.55
CA HIS A 142 7.86 4.45 -2.10
C HIS A 142 8.49 3.19 -1.53
N TYR A 143 9.29 3.34 -0.49
CA TYR A 143 9.96 2.24 0.20
C TYR A 143 9.84 2.40 1.70
N ALA A 144 9.80 1.27 2.41
CA ALA A 144 9.79 1.26 3.86
C ALA A 144 11.19 1.15 4.46
N ASP A 145 12.17 0.64 3.71
CA ASP A 145 13.56 0.53 4.17
C ASP A 145 14.35 1.83 3.99
N PRO A 146 15.41 2.08 4.81
CA PRO A 146 16.17 3.33 4.77
C PRO A 146 16.98 3.52 3.49
N GLU A 147 17.32 2.44 2.78
CA GLU A 147 18.07 2.49 1.53
C GLU A 147 17.19 2.76 0.30
N ASN A 148 15.85 2.70 0.45
CA ASN A 148 14.86 2.81 -0.64
C ASN A 148 15.08 1.78 -1.76
N LYS A 149 15.26 0.50 -1.39
CA LYS A 149 15.63 -0.56 -2.34
C LYS A 149 14.84 -1.86 -2.21
N TYR A 150 14.45 -2.27 -0.98
CA TYR A 150 14.12 -3.66 -0.68
C TYR A 150 12.66 -3.91 -0.34
N ILE A 151 11.98 -2.94 0.26
CA ILE A 151 10.58 -3.08 0.69
C ILE A 151 9.77 -2.02 -0.03
N PHE A 152 9.30 -2.36 -1.22
CA PHE A 152 8.51 -1.44 -2.05
C PHE A 152 7.10 -1.31 -1.50
N VAL A 153 6.64 -0.06 -1.33
CA VAL A 153 5.31 0.26 -0.84
C VAL A 153 4.45 0.72 -2.00
N PHE A 154 3.45 -0.06 -2.35
CA PHE A 154 2.54 0.25 -3.47
C PHE A 154 1.12 0.62 -3.01
N GLU A 155 0.88 0.64 -1.69
CA GLU A 155 -0.42 0.94 -1.07
C GLU A 155 -0.28 2.08 -0.08
N GLY A 156 -1.32 2.92 -0.01
CA GLY A 156 -1.46 3.94 1.02
C GLY A 156 -2.83 3.91 1.68
N VAL A 157 -2.86 3.87 3.00
CA VAL A 157 -4.08 4.01 3.80
C VAL A 157 -4.01 5.31 4.57
N VAL A 158 -4.95 6.19 4.29
CA VAL A 158 -5.10 7.48 4.96
C VAL A 158 -6.42 7.48 5.73
N ARG A 159 -6.33 7.41 7.05
CA ARG A 159 -7.50 7.50 7.94
C ARG A 159 -7.11 7.99 9.31
N SER A 160 -8.08 8.46 10.08
CA SER A 160 -7.81 9.00 11.42
C SER A 160 -7.58 7.94 12.48
N ASP A 161 -7.92 6.66 12.24
CA ASP A 161 -7.99 5.58 13.25
C ASP A 161 -8.76 5.98 14.52
N MET A 162 -9.75 6.86 14.36
CA MET A 162 -10.62 7.33 15.44
C MET A 162 -12.09 7.23 15.05
N ALA A 163 -12.92 6.88 16.02
CA ALA A 163 -14.38 6.82 15.83
C ALA A 163 -15.08 7.57 16.97
N TYR A 164 -16.32 7.96 16.74
CA TYR A 164 -17.12 8.69 17.72
C TYR A 164 -18.59 8.25 17.68
N ASN A 165 -19.29 8.50 18.78
CA ASN A 165 -20.74 8.32 18.84
C ASN A 165 -21.42 9.58 18.30
N THR A 166 -22.24 9.44 17.24
CA THR A 166 -22.88 10.57 16.53
C THR A 166 -23.98 11.28 17.35
N LYS A 167 -24.45 10.67 18.44
CA LYS A 167 -25.38 11.32 19.37
C LYS A 167 -24.67 12.16 20.43
N LEU A 168 -23.38 11.96 20.65
CA LEU A 168 -22.59 12.60 21.70
C LEU A 168 -21.56 13.62 21.17
N VAL A 169 -21.21 13.50 19.88
CA VAL A 169 -20.17 14.33 19.25
C VAL A 169 -20.71 14.90 17.94
N ASP A 170 -20.68 16.23 17.82
CA ASP A 170 -20.71 16.88 16.51
C ASP A 170 -19.25 16.90 15.97
N SER A 171 -19.02 16.22 14.85
CA SER A 171 -17.68 16.13 14.26
C SER A 171 -17.07 17.48 13.90
N LYS A 172 -17.89 18.51 13.68
CA LYS A 172 -17.43 19.87 13.39
C LYS A 172 -16.72 20.54 14.58
N GLU A 173 -16.91 20.02 15.79
CA GLU A 173 -16.25 20.51 17.00
C GLU A 173 -14.83 19.96 17.19
N VAL A 174 -14.40 19.02 16.32
CA VAL A 174 -13.11 18.33 16.40
C VAL A 174 -12.38 18.51 15.07
N GLY A 175 -11.79 19.68 14.89
CA GLY A 175 -10.99 20.05 13.71
C GLY A 175 -9.47 20.01 13.95
N SER A 176 -9.06 19.60 15.14
CA SER A 176 -7.67 19.50 15.58
C SER A 176 -7.52 18.32 16.55
N TYR A 177 -6.37 17.66 16.55
CA TYR A 177 -6.05 16.71 17.62
C TYR A 177 -6.05 17.38 19.01
N TRP A 178 -5.70 18.67 19.11
CA TRP A 178 -5.79 19.44 20.33
C TRP A 178 -7.22 19.62 20.85
N ASP A 179 -8.23 19.43 20.01
CA ASP A 179 -9.62 19.47 20.49
C ASP A 179 -9.95 18.26 21.39
N LEU A 180 -9.22 17.14 21.26
CA LEU A 180 -9.39 15.95 22.09
C LEU A 180 -8.98 16.17 23.55
N VAL A 181 -8.14 17.16 23.82
CA VAL A 181 -7.69 17.51 25.18
C VAL A 181 -8.47 18.67 25.80
N LYS A 182 -9.60 19.05 25.20
CA LYS A 182 -10.52 20.03 25.82
C LYS A 182 -11.26 19.41 27.00
N PRO A 183 -11.50 20.18 28.08
CA PRO A 183 -12.13 19.68 29.31
C PRO A 183 -13.45 18.93 29.11
N LYS A 184 -14.24 19.30 28.12
CA LYS A 184 -15.53 18.62 27.80
C LYS A 184 -15.40 17.14 27.49
N TRP A 185 -14.22 16.68 27.07
CA TRP A 185 -13.95 15.27 26.73
C TRP A 185 -13.30 14.48 27.85
N LYS A 186 -12.98 15.13 28.99
CA LYS A 186 -12.40 14.45 30.15
C LYS A 186 -13.27 13.29 30.61
N GLY A 187 -12.71 12.09 30.74
CA GLY A 187 -13.42 10.85 31.09
C GLY A 187 -14.36 10.30 30.01
N LYS A 188 -14.41 10.92 28.81
CA LYS A 188 -15.29 10.51 27.69
C LYS A 188 -14.55 9.91 26.52
N ILE A 189 -13.26 9.68 26.64
CA ILE A 189 -12.43 9.07 25.60
C ILE A 189 -11.98 7.70 26.08
N ALA A 190 -12.12 6.71 25.22
CA ALA A 190 -11.50 5.39 25.39
C ALA A 190 -10.45 5.17 24.31
N ALA A 191 -9.41 4.41 24.60
CA ALA A 191 -8.34 4.11 23.65
C ALA A 191 -7.92 2.64 23.74
N MET A 192 -7.46 2.09 22.63
CA MET A 192 -6.70 0.86 22.65
C MET A 192 -5.41 1.08 23.44
N ASP A 193 -5.01 0.10 24.26
CA ASP A 193 -3.74 0.18 24.97
C ASP A 193 -2.57 0.25 23.97
N PRO A 194 -1.83 1.36 23.93
CA PRO A 194 -0.79 1.58 22.94
C PRO A 194 0.41 0.61 23.04
N LYS A 195 0.56 -0.10 24.17
CA LYS A 195 1.63 -1.08 24.38
C LYS A 195 1.32 -2.46 23.81
N LEU A 196 0.10 -2.69 23.35
CA LEU A 196 -0.26 -4.00 22.79
C LEU A 196 0.40 -4.21 21.43
N SER A 197 0.94 -5.40 21.25
CA SER A 197 1.35 -5.89 19.93
C SER A 197 0.13 -5.88 18.99
N GLY A 198 0.28 -5.24 17.83
CA GLY A 198 -0.81 -5.08 16.87
C GLY A 198 -1.69 -3.84 17.10
N PHE A 199 -1.38 -3.00 18.09
CA PHE A 199 -1.93 -1.64 18.14
C PHE A 199 -1.69 -0.95 16.79
N PRO A 200 -2.69 -0.27 16.22
CA PRO A 200 -2.47 0.57 15.04
C PRO A 200 -1.53 1.71 15.41
N SER A 201 -0.24 1.43 15.39
CA SER A 201 0.83 2.35 15.81
C SER A 201 0.82 3.67 15.04
N GLY A 202 0.14 3.73 13.87
CA GLY A 202 0.12 4.91 13.02
C GLY A 202 -0.36 6.18 13.72
N LEU A 203 -1.41 6.10 14.53
CA LEU A 203 -1.89 7.26 15.30
C LEU A 203 -0.84 7.71 16.32
N LEU A 204 -0.24 6.78 17.06
CA LEU A 204 0.78 7.12 18.06
C LEU A 204 2.07 7.64 17.41
N GLN A 205 2.50 7.03 16.30
CA GLN A 205 3.64 7.52 15.51
C GLN A 205 3.39 8.95 15.05
N PHE A 206 2.23 9.21 14.45
CA PHE A 206 1.86 10.56 14.04
C PHE A 206 1.81 11.53 15.22
N ALA A 207 1.15 11.17 16.30
CA ALA A 207 1.04 12.03 17.48
C ALA A 207 2.41 12.34 18.10
N TYR A 208 3.33 11.37 18.15
CA TYR A 208 4.65 11.56 18.75
C TYR A 208 5.60 12.35 17.85
N TYR A 209 5.65 12.02 16.56
CA TYR A 209 6.60 12.60 15.61
C TYR A 209 6.12 13.89 14.95
N SER A 210 4.81 14.23 15.05
CA SER A 210 4.30 15.49 14.52
C SER A 210 4.91 16.69 15.26
N PRO A 211 5.50 17.65 14.56
CA PRO A 211 6.03 18.86 15.18
C PRO A 211 4.93 19.73 15.83
N GLU A 212 3.68 19.56 15.42
CA GLU A 212 2.53 20.28 15.93
C GLU A 212 1.90 19.61 17.18
N LEU A 213 2.23 18.34 17.45
CA LEU A 213 1.68 17.56 18.58
C LEU A 213 2.78 17.18 19.59
N GLY A 214 3.51 16.12 19.31
CA GLY A 214 4.67 15.66 20.08
C GLY A 214 4.36 15.22 21.50
N VAL A 215 5.40 15.26 22.32
CA VAL A 215 5.36 14.85 23.74
C VAL A 215 4.32 15.63 24.55
N LYS A 216 4.16 16.94 24.28
CA LYS A 216 3.20 17.78 24.99
C LYS A 216 1.77 17.28 24.81
N PHE A 217 1.37 16.96 23.58
CA PHE A 217 0.05 16.43 23.29
C PHE A 217 -0.18 15.08 23.98
N LEU A 218 0.80 14.15 23.89
CA LEU A 218 0.68 12.85 24.53
C LEU A 218 0.53 12.96 26.05
N ARG A 219 1.28 13.84 26.71
CA ARG A 219 1.15 14.07 28.17
C ARG A 219 -0.22 14.60 28.55
N GLN A 220 -0.78 15.55 27.81
CA GLN A 220 -2.12 16.04 28.07
C GLN A 220 -3.17 14.96 27.80
N LEU A 221 -3.08 14.28 26.67
CA LEU A 221 -4.05 13.27 26.28
C LEU A 221 -4.12 12.11 27.30
N PHE A 222 -2.99 11.53 27.66
CA PHE A 222 -2.94 10.35 28.53
C PHE A 222 -2.86 10.68 30.04
N GLY A 223 -2.42 11.89 30.39
CA GLY A 223 -2.26 12.29 31.79
C GLY A 223 -3.38 13.13 32.37
N GLU A 224 -4.09 13.92 31.52
CA GLU A 224 -5.08 14.87 32.03
C GLU A 224 -6.52 14.54 31.63
N MET A 225 -6.73 13.67 30.63
CA MET A 225 -8.04 13.44 30.04
C MET A 225 -8.77 12.20 30.60
N ASP A 226 -8.25 11.53 31.62
CA ASP A 226 -8.85 10.32 32.24
C ASP A 226 -9.26 9.28 31.17
N ILE A 227 -8.33 8.94 30.27
CA ILE A 227 -8.58 8.01 29.19
C ILE A 227 -8.72 6.59 29.74
N THR A 228 -9.80 5.92 29.37
CA THR A 228 -9.98 4.50 29.66
C THR A 228 -9.29 3.65 28.60
N LEU A 229 -8.32 2.83 29.00
CA LEU A 229 -7.63 1.92 28.10
C LEU A 229 -8.35 0.57 28.00
N SER A 230 -8.41 0.00 26.80
CA SER A 230 -8.88 -1.35 26.53
C SER A 230 -7.82 -2.15 25.80
N ARG A 231 -7.78 -3.46 26.06
CA ARG A 231 -6.94 -4.42 25.33
C ARG A 231 -7.67 -5.05 24.14
N ASP A 232 -8.94 -4.68 23.93
CA ASP A 232 -9.80 -5.22 22.90
C ASP A 232 -10.43 -4.10 22.08
N GLY A 233 -10.07 -4.02 20.79
CA GLY A 233 -10.58 -3.02 19.85
C GLY A 233 -12.07 -3.16 19.55
N ARG A 234 -12.63 -4.37 19.67
CA ARG A 234 -14.07 -4.62 19.57
C ARG A 234 -14.81 -4.01 20.75
N GLN A 235 -14.29 -4.17 21.97
CA GLN A 235 -14.86 -3.59 23.17
C GLN A 235 -15.00 -2.06 23.06
N LEU A 236 -14.03 -1.40 22.42
CA LEU A 236 -14.12 0.06 22.18
C LEU A 236 -15.33 0.42 21.30
N VAL A 237 -15.63 -0.41 20.29
CA VAL A 237 -16.80 -0.21 19.41
C VAL A 237 -18.09 -0.41 20.19
N ASP A 238 -18.18 -1.43 21.01
CA ASP A 238 -19.36 -1.72 21.83
C ASP A 238 -19.60 -0.59 22.84
N TRP A 239 -18.55 -0.06 23.49
CA TRP A 239 -18.65 1.07 24.40
C TRP A 239 -19.11 2.37 23.70
N LEU A 240 -18.63 2.64 22.48
CA LEU A 240 -19.13 3.75 21.68
C LEU A 240 -20.60 3.58 21.31
N ALA A 241 -20.99 2.39 20.87
CA ALA A 241 -22.34 2.12 20.39
C ALA A 241 -23.40 2.38 21.46
N VAL A 242 -23.10 2.02 22.72
CA VAL A 242 -24.01 2.25 23.85
C VAL A 242 -23.85 3.65 24.49
N GLY A 243 -22.94 4.49 23.97
CA GLY A 243 -22.72 5.85 24.48
C GLY A 243 -21.96 5.92 25.81
N LYS A 244 -21.27 4.85 26.21
CA LYS A 244 -20.41 4.86 27.41
C LYS A 244 -19.25 5.86 27.26
N PHE A 245 -18.68 5.95 26.06
CA PHE A 245 -17.68 6.94 25.68
C PHE A 245 -18.12 7.69 24.43
N ALA A 246 -17.67 8.91 24.30
CA ALA A 246 -17.97 9.77 23.15
C ALA A 246 -17.03 9.51 21.98
N ILE A 247 -15.74 9.26 22.26
CA ILE A 247 -14.67 9.09 21.28
C ILE A 247 -13.87 7.84 21.61
N ALA A 248 -13.48 7.06 20.59
CA ALA A 248 -12.53 5.97 20.70
C ALA A 248 -11.30 6.21 19.81
N LEU A 249 -10.12 6.02 20.39
CA LEU A 249 -8.84 6.05 19.69
C LEU A 249 -8.40 4.62 19.37
N ALA A 250 -8.11 4.37 18.11
CA ALA A 250 -7.68 3.09 17.58
C ALA A 250 -8.65 1.90 17.83
N PRO A 251 -9.97 2.06 17.66
CA PRO A 251 -10.91 0.93 17.71
C PRO A 251 -10.66 -0.02 16.53
N SER A 252 -11.22 -1.24 16.62
CA SER A 252 -11.21 -2.18 15.49
C SER A 252 -11.95 -1.58 14.27
N ALA A 253 -11.20 -1.33 13.19
CA ALA A 253 -11.74 -0.68 12.01
C ALA A 253 -12.85 -1.48 11.32
N SER A 254 -12.70 -2.82 11.25
CA SER A 254 -13.73 -3.72 10.68
C SER A 254 -15.01 -3.71 11.51
N ASP A 255 -14.88 -3.69 12.86
CA ASP A 255 -16.04 -3.68 13.74
C ASP A 255 -16.75 -2.32 13.73
N VAL A 256 -16.03 -1.19 13.64
CA VAL A 256 -16.63 0.13 13.41
C VAL A 256 -17.44 0.13 12.11
N GLN A 257 -16.87 -0.42 11.02
CA GLN A 257 -17.57 -0.49 9.74
C GLN A 257 -18.82 -1.37 9.80
N ALA A 258 -18.74 -2.51 10.48
CA ALA A 258 -19.87 -3.40 10.68
C ALA A 258 -20.98 -2.73 11.52
N ALA A 259 -20.62 -2.03 12.60
CA ALA A 259 -21.55 -1.29 13.44
C ALA A 259 -22.26 -0.16 12.69
N MET A 260 -21.53 0.60 11.86
CA MET A 260 -22.10 1.64 11.00
C MET A 260 -23.09 1.05 9.98
N LYS A 261 -22.77 -0.08 9.35
CA LYS A 261 -23.68 -0.79 8.43
C LYS A 261 -24.96 -1.30 9.11
N GLN A 262 -24.90 -1.61 10.40
CA GLN A 262 -26.04 -2.00 11.23
C GLN A 262 -26.88 -0.82 11.70
N GLY A 263 -26.53 0.42 11.34
CA GLY A 263 -27.24 1.64 11.73
C GLY A 263 -26.98 2.08 13.18
N LEU A 264 -25.92 1.57 13.83
CA LEU A 264 -25.55 2.05 15.16
C LEU A 264 -25.03 3.49 15.07
N PRO A 265 -25.18 4.31 16.13
CA PRO A 265 -24.86 5.73 16.11
C PRO A 265 -23.33 6.00 16.15
N LEU A 266 -22.60 5.46 15.21
CA LEU A 266 -21.16 5.58 15.09
C LEU A 266 -20.75 6.22 13.77
N ALA A 267 -19.67 6.98 13.81
CA ALA A 267 -18.97 7.46 12.62
C ALA A 267 -17.47 7.51 12.86
N ARG A 268 -16.71 7.60 11.76
CA ARG A 268 -15.27 7.88 11.79
C ARG A 268 -15.05 9.37 11.58
N PHE A 269 -14.00 9.91 12.19
CA PHE A 269 -13.56 11.24 11.82
C PHE A 269 -12.95 11.22 10.41
N GLU A 270 -13.31 12.20 9.62
CA GLU A 270 -12.69 12.43 8.32
C GLU A 270 -11.21 12.80 8.51
N PRO A 271 -10.29 12.09 7.84
CA PRO A 271 -8.86 12.34 8.05
C PRO A 271 -8.45 13.80 7.84
N ARG A 272 -9.02 14.46 6.83
CA ARG A 272 -8.73 15.86 6.47
C ARG A 272 -9.38 16.88 7.37
N ALA A 273 -10.20 16.47 8.33
CA ALA A 273 -10.76 17.40 9.32
C ALA A 273 -9.68 17.97 10.26
N PHE A 274 -8.56 17.27 10.42
CA PHE A 274 -7.51 17.65 11.37
C PHE A 274 -6.46 18.56 10.73
N LYS A 275 -6.30 19.77 11.25
CA LYS A 275 -5.38 20.80 10.73
C LYS A 275 -3.90 20.42 10.82
N GLU A 276 -3.53 19.53 11.73
CA GLU A 276 -2.16 19.03 11.91
C GLU A 276 -1.74 18.12 10.76
N GLY A 277 -2.68 17.67 9.94
CA GLY A 277 -2.42 16.84 8.77
C GLY A 277 -2.77 15.38 8.98
N LEU A 278 -2.20 14.55 8.10
CA LEU A 278 -2.55 13.15 7.92
C LEU A 278 -1.34 12.25 8.14
N TYR A 279 -1.60 10.99 8.44
CA TYR A 279 -0.56 9.98 8.33
C TYR A 279 -0.99 8.90 7.33
N MET A 280 0.00 8.32 6.67
CA MET A 280 -0.19 7.27 5.69
C MET A 280 0.51 6.01 6.17
N ARG A 281 -0.24 4.90 6.15
CA ARG A 281 0.26 3.56 6.46
C ARG A 281 0.25 2.69 5.22
N ALA A 282 1.10 1.66 5.22
CA ALA A 282 1.01 0.53 4.31
C ALA A 282 0.62 -0.70 5.14
N THR A 283 -0.59 -1.20 4.95
CA THR A 283 -1.17 -2.26 5.80
C THR A 283 -1.04 -3.64 5.19
N GLN A 284 -1.14 -3.74 3.86
CA GLN A 284 -1.08 -4.98 3.10
C GLN A 284 -0.21 -4.86 1.85
N GLY A 285 0.00 -3.65 1.35
CA GLY A 285 0.62 -3.39 0.06
C GLY A 285 2.09 -3.03 0.17
N SER A 286 2.90 -3.91 0.73
CA SER A 286 4.34 -3.90 0.49
C SER A 286 4.80 -5.18 -0.19
N LEU A 287 5.80 -5.03 -1.04
CA LEU A 287 6.44 -6.08 -1.81
C LEU A 287 7.90 -6.20 -1.40
N SER A 288 8.31 -7.40 -1.05
CA SER A 288 9.72 -7.74 -0.84
C SER A 288 10.06 -8.98 -1.67
N VAL A 289 11.13 -8.94 -2.44
CA VAL A 289 11.69 -10.10 -3.13
C VAL A 289 12.74 -10.72 -2.25
N LEU A 290 12.64 -12.03 -2.01
CA LEU A 290 13.62 -12.74 -1.20
C LEU A 290 14.91 -12.96 -1.99
N SER A 291 16.06 -12.87 -1.31
CA SER A 291 17.36 -13.08 -1.95
C SER A 291 17.45 -14.50 -2.53
N GLN A 292 18.05 -14.60 -3.72
CA GLN A 292 18.16 -15.87 -4.46
C GLN A 292 16.79 -16.57 -4.60
N PRO A 293 15.80 -15.92 -5.22
CA PRO A 293 14.47 -16.51 -5.34
C PRO A 293 14.56 -17.81 -6.16
N PRO A 294 13.84 -18.89 -5.75
CA PRO A 294 13.87 -20.17 -6.44
C PRO A 294 13.43 -20.09 -7.92
N HIS A 295 12.60 -19.11 -8.25
CA HIS A 295 12.01 -18.93 -9.58
C HIS A 295 12.25 -17.50 -10.09
N PRO A 296 13.50 -17.13 -10.45
CA PRO A 296 13.89 -15.73 -10.64
C PRO A 296 13.18 -15.07 -11.83
N SER A 297 12.91 -15.81 -12.92
CA SER A 297 12.23 -15.25 -14.10
C SER A 297 10.74 -15.05 -13.83
N ALA A 298 10.08 -16.02 -13.20
CA ALA A 298 8.69 -15.90 -12.78
C ALA A 298 8.51 -14.75 -11.75
N THR A 299 9.50 -14.56 -10.87
CA THR A 299 9.54 -13.44 -9.91
C THR A 299 9.59 -12.10 -10.65
N LYS A 300 10.45 -11.94 -11.64
CA LYS A 300 10.50 -10.72 -12.47
C LYS A 300 9.17 -10.44 -13.16
N VAL A 301 8.57 -11.46 -13.78
CA VAL A 301 7.27 -11.32 -14.46
C VAL A 301 6.19 -10.91 -13.45
N PHE A 302 6.14 -11.53 -12.28
CA PHE A 302 5.16 -11.20 -11.25
C PHE A 302 5.34 -9.80 -10.68
N VAL A 303 6.57 -9.39 -10.36
CA VAL A 303 6.88 -8.03 -9.84
C VAL A 303 6.42 -6.96 -10.83
N ASN A 304 6.77 -7.12 -12.11
CA ASN A 304 6.36 -6.14 -13.12
C ASN A 304 4.86 -6.12 -13.33
N TRP A 305 4.18 -7.27 -13.36
CA TRP A 305 2.74 -7.31 -13.47
C TRP A 305 2.07 -6.70 -12.24
N LEU A 306 2.47 -7.10 -11.02
CA LEU A 306 1.86 -6.56 -9.80
C LEU A 306 2.01 -5.04 -9.71
N LEU A 307 3.16 -4.49 -10.09
CA LEU A 307 3.44 -3.06 -10.02
C LEU A 307 2.97 -2.29 -11.28
N SER A 308 2.51 -2.96 -12.33
CA SER A 308 1.92 -2.33 -13.51
C SER A 308 0.57 -1.68 -13.20
N LYS A 309 0.08 -0.82 -14.09
CA LYS A 309 -1.28 -0.28 -13.99
C LYS A 309 -2.33 -1.37 -13.92
N ASP A 310 -2.20 -2.43 -14.73
CA ASP A 310 -3.11 -3.56 -14.74
C ASP A 310 -3.15 -4.29 -13.39
N GLY A 311 -2.02 -4.72 -12.88
CA GLY A 311 -1.91 -5.40 -11.58
C GLY A 311 -2.41 -4.55 -10.42
N GLN A 312 -2.08 -3.25 -10.41
CA GLN A 312 -2.54 -2.33 -9.37
C GLN A 312 -4.03 -2.02 -9.45
N THR A 313 -4.63 -2.05 -10.66
CA THR A 313 -6.08 -1.93 -10.83
C THR A 313 -6.81 -3.12 -10.20
N HIS A 314 -6.32 -4.34 -10.45
CA HIS A 314 -6.88 -5.56 -9.85
C HIS A 314 -6.68 -5.59 -8.34
N TYR A 315 -5.49 -5.22 -7.85
CA TYR A 315 -5.20 -5.10 -6.42
C TYR A 315 -6.19 -4.15 -5.73
N GLN A 316 -6.30 -2.92 -6.21
CA GLN A 316 -7.18 -1.91 -5.62
C GLN A 316 -8.64 -2.35 -5.61
N LYS A 317 -9.14 -2.91 -6.72
CA LYS A 317 -10.50 -3.41 -6.82
C LYS A 317 -10.85 -4.44 -5.74
N GLU A 318 -9.96 -5.39 -5.49
CA GLU A 318 -10.21 -6.44 -4.50
C GLU A 318 -10.07 -5.92 -3.06
N PHE A 319 -9.11 -5.06 -2.80
CA PHE A 319 -8.88 -4.54 -1.46
C PHE A 319 -9.88 -3.47 -1.03
N LEU A 320 -10.39 -2.64 -1.95
CA LEU A 320 -11.46 -1.67 -1.65
C LEU A 320 -12.77 -2.32 -1.18
N ARG A 321 -12.99 -3.59 -1.47
CA ARG A 321 -14.16 -4.33 -0.96
C ARG A 321 -14.14 -4.52 0.56
N ILE A 322 -12.95 -4.49 1.16
CA ILE A 322 -12.74 -4.76 2.59
C ILE A 322 -12.54 -3.46 3.36
N ASP A 323 -11.69 -2.57 2.85
CA ASP A 323 -11.28 -1.33 3.51
C ASP A 323 -10.89 -0.29 2.43
N PRO A 324 -11.04 1.02 2.68
CA PRO A 324 -10.54 2.04 1.77
C PRO A 324 -9.00 2.05 1.72
N ILE A 325 -8.46 1.12 0.95
CA ILE A 325 -7.05 0.90 0.67
C ILE A 325 -6.79 1.33 -0.78
N PHE A 326 -5.81 2.17 -1.01
CA PHE A 326 -5.50 2.72 -2.32
C PHE A 326 -4.13 2.28 -2.79
N THR A 327 -4.04 1.97 -4.09
CA THR A 327 -2.73 1.94 -4.73
C THR A 327 -2.09 3.34 -4.70
N LEU A 328 -0.78 3.37 -4.58
CA LEU A 328 0.01 4.60 -4.74
C LEU A 328 0.28 4.94 -6.21
N ARG A 329 -0.23 4.15 -7.18
CA ARG A 329 -0.20 4.55 -8.59
C ARG A 329 -1.30 5.58 -8.87
N GLU A 330 -0.90 6.74 -9.40
CA GLU A 330 -1.82 7.84 -9.68
C GLU A 330 -2.65 7.63 -10.95
N ASP A 331 -2.18 6.78 -11.87
CA ASP A 331 -2.86 6.46 -13.14
C ASP A 331 -3.91 5.33 -13.01
N VAL A 332 -4.11 4.77 -11.82
CA VAL A 332 -5.17 3.81 -11.50
C VAL A 332 -6.42 4.56 -11.04
N PRO A 333 -7.57 4.39 -11.70
CA PRO A 333 -8.81 5.06 -11.31
C PRO A 333 -9.32 4.57 -9.96
N THR A 334 -9.94 5.47 -9.20
CA THR A 334 -10.54 5.20 -7.89
C THR A 334 -12.06 5.33 -7.99
N ASP A 335 -12.80 4.51 -7.25
CA ASP A 335 -14.24 4.68 -7.08
C ASP A 335 -14.51 6.02 -6.38
N PRO A 336 -15.40 6.88 -6.93
CA PRO A 336 -15.73 8.20 -6.36
C PRO A 336 -16.14 8.16 -4.88
N VAL A 337 -16.77 7.07 -4.42
CA VAL A 337 -17.17 6.87 -3.02
C VAL A 337 -15.96 6.90 -2.07
N PHE A 338 -14.79 6.49 -2.53
CA PHE A 338 -13.57 6.43 -1.73
C PHE A 338 -12.59 7.58 -2.00
N GLU A 339 -12.92 8.50 -2.91
CA GLU A 339 -12.00 9.58 -3.31
C GLU A 339 -11.58 10.49 -2.14
N SER A 340 -12.43 10.62 -1.11
CA SER A 340 -12.10 11.38 0.11
C SER A 340 -10.94 10.77 0.92
N TYR A 341 -10.73 9.45 0.80
CA TYR A 341 -9.65 8.73 1.50
C TYR A 341 -8.36 8.64 0.70
N ARG A 342 -8.40 8.96 -0.60
CA ARG A 342 -7.22 8.93 -1.45
C ARG A 342 -6.27 10.07 -1.09
N PRO A 343 -4.94 9.81 -0.99
CA PRO A 343 -3.95 10.86 -0.82
C PRO A 343 -4.04 11.89 -1.96
N LYS A 344 -4.01 13.20 -1.63
CA LYS A 344 -4.05 14.29 -2.61
C LYS A 344 -2.73 15.05 -2.62
N PRO A 345 -2.30 15.55 -3.80
CA PRO A 345 -1.21 16.52 -3.84
C PRO A 345 -1.52 17.70 -2.91
N GLY A 346 -0.61 18.11 -2.07
CA GLY A 346 -0.83 19.22 -1.12
C GLY A 346 -1.30 18.82 0.28
N ASP A 347 -1.81 17.59 0.49
CA ASP A 347 -2.04 17.10 1.86
C ASP A 347 -0.71 17.06 2.63
N LYS A 348 -0.75 17.46 3.91
CA LYS A 348 0.37 17.26 4.83
C LYS A 348 0.41 15.79 5.26
N PHE A 349 1.33 15.01 4.73
CA PHE A 349 1.46 13.60 5.05
C PHE A 349 2.70 13.28 5.86
N MET A 350 2.52 12.44 6.87
CA MET A 350 3.59 11.68 7.51
C MET A 350 3.50 10.22 7.06
N PRO A 351 4.47 9.70 6.29
CA PRO A 351 4.49 8.30 5.87
C PRO A 351 5.02 7.42 7.02
N VAL A 352 4.15 7.10 7.97
CA VAL A 352 4.54 6.41 9.23
C VAL A 352 5.05 4.98 9.04
N TYR A 353 5.03 4.45 7.83
CA TYR A 353 5.70 3.19 7.48
C TYR A 353 7.22 3.33 7.33
N ARG A 354 7.74 4.56 7.26
CA ARG A 354 9.17 4.85 7.13
C ARG A 354 9.91 4.57 8.45
N PRO A 355 11.19 4.14 8.38
CA PRO A 355 11.96 3.74 9.55
C PRO A 355 12.15 4.86 10.58
N GLU A 356 12.26 6.12 10.15
CA GLU A 356 12.42 7.28 11.01
C GLU A 356 11.25 7.53 11.98
N PHE A 357 10.08 6.95 11.71
CA PHE A 357 8.87 7.09 12.55
C PHE A 357 8.53 5.83 13.36
N ARG A 358 9.39 4.82 13.39
CA ARG A 358 9.04 3.50 13.94
C ARG A 358 9.42 3.31 15.40
N ASP A 359 10.44 4.03 15.87
CA ASP A 359 10.84 3.94 17.28
C ASP A 359 9.83 4.66 18.17
N LEU A 360 9.07 3.90 18.93
CA LEU A 360 8.07 4.40 19.88
C LEU A 360 8.48 4.21 21.34
N GLU A 361 9.69 3.77 21.62
CA GLU A 361 10.12 3.51 23.02
C GLU A 361 10.01 4.77 23.88
N ALA A 362 10.46 5.89 23.34
CA ALA A 362 10.33 7.18 24.04
C ALA A 362 8.87 7.62 24.18
N ALA A 363 8.03 7.38 23.19
CA ALA A 363 6.59 7.68 23.28
C ALA A 363 5.89 6.85 24.38
N PHE A 364 6.24 5.57 24.49
CA PHE A 364 5.71 4.70 25.55
C PHE A 364 6.13 5.18 26.94
N LYS A 365 7.38 5.61 27.14
CA LYS A 365 7.84 6.20 28.40
C LYS A 365 7.03 7.45 28.77
N VAL A 366 6.78 8.33 27.79
CA VAL A 366 5.95 9.55 28.00
C VAL A 366 4.55 9.18 28.48
N ILE A 367 3.91 8.18 27.85
CA ILE A 367 2.56 7.73 28.23
C ILE A 367 2.58 7.09 29.62
N GLU A 368 3.56 6.27 29.94
CA GLU A 368 3.70 5.64 31.27
C GLU A 368 3.83 6.67 32.40
N GLU A 369 4.66 7.68 32.17
CA GLU A 369 4.84 8.78 33.14
C GLU A 369 3.56 9.61 33.32
N ALA A 370 2.82 9.81 32.22
CA ALA A 370 1.58 10.58 32.24
C ALA A 370 0.45 9.86 32.97
N VAL A 371 0.29 8.55 32.77
CA VAL A 371 -0.77 7.72 33.39
C VAL A 371 -0.51 7.51 34.90
N LYS A 372 0.74 7.57 35.37
CA LYS A 372 1.10 7.41 36.80
C LYS A 372 0.83 8.66 37.66
N ARG A 373 0.49 9.78 37.06
CA ARG A 373 0.16 11.04 37.72
C ARG A 373 -1.34 11.19 37.95
#